data_65e294961f9b1bfaf48d46515a768a1f
#
_entry.id   65e294961f9b1bfaf48d46515a768a1f
#
_cell.length_a   1.000
_cell.length_b   1.000
_cell.length_c   1.000
_cell.angle_alpha   90.00
_cell.angle_beta   90.00
_cell.angle_gamma   90.00
#
_symmetry.space_group_name_H-M   'P 1'
#
loop_
_entity.id
_entity.type
_entity.pdbx_description
1 polymer ?
#
loop_
_entity_poly.entity_id
_entity_poly.type
_entity_poly.pdbx_seq_one_letter_code
_entity_poly.pdbx_strand_id
1 'polypeptide(L)'
;MPEPVLHPLAPGQVMRIGPTAGTGTPTRDYGIGATDLCEFMEFPTDVVQVCGDSFAGQGVGFGGYYSPIALRVDTSSVDDPDGIRYTGVTGITSPLLADPTPVGDSQLPGGVVQINRQNYLLVTTTKDLVPQNSRLVKAEPTQGLWQTLPGSTRDAAYMGGQQSQISGYYDPIPTPTSKTGWVYIVADNFDRSQPVVLYRVAPENFGDRSRWQGWAPGPDGGWNKSSTPLWGDLIGEMSFKQVDGKAVLSYFNASTGNMEVRVADDPTSLGTAPVTTVVQHYDWPDPAESLPPPEDNRLAQPYGGYISPGSTLDELRVFVSQWHNSDPRSRAPYRVIQFAVNPFKPWSEEN
;
A
#
# COMPACT_ATOMS: atom_id res chain seq x y z
N MET A 1 22.59 -10.78 -25.92
CA MET A 1 22.04 -11.80 -25.01
C MET A 1 20.57 -11.91 -25.38
N PRO A 2 19.94 -13.09 -25.41
CA PRO A 2 18.49 -13.15 -25.61
C PRO A 2 17.82 -12.39 -24.50
N GLU A 3 16.79 -11.59 -24.81
CA GLU A 3 15.95 -10.92 -23.83
C GLU A 3 15.38 -11.98 -22.87
N PRO A 4 15.39 -11.74 -21.55
CA PRO A 4 14.74 -12.64 -20.61
C PRO A 4 13.23 -12.63 -20.92
N VAL A 5 12.76 -13.72 -21.50
CA VAL A 5 11.31 -13.96 -21.64
C VAL A 5 10.81 -14.24 -20.22
N LEU A 6 10.06 -13.32 -19.65
CA LEU A 6 9.30 -13.59 -18.44
C LEU A 6 8.31 -14.71 -18.77
N HIS A 7 8.60 -15.90 -18.28
CA HIS A 7 7.59 -16.95 -18.27
C HIS A 7 6.56 -16.58 -17.22
N PRO A 8 5.24 -16.72 -17.48
CA PRO A 8 4.22 -16.51 -16.46
C PRO A 8 4.56 -17.36 -15.23
N LEU A 9 4.43 -16.78 -14.05
CA LEU A 9 4.72 -17.47 -12.80
C LEU A 9 3.75 -18.65 -12.64
N ALA A 10 4.27 -19.79 -12.20
CA ALA A 10 3.40 -20.92 -11.83
C ALA A 10 2.49 -20.54 -10.64
N PRO A 11 1.29 -21.11 -10.53
CA PRO A 11 0.41 -20.89 -9.41
C PRO A 11 1.12 -21.08 -8.05
N GLY A 12 1.02 -20.08 -7.17
CA GLY A 12 1.69 -20.05 -5.87
C GLY A 12 3.17 -19.62 -5.91
N GLN A 13 3.74 -19.43 -7.10
CA GLN A 13 5.13 -18.99 -7.23
C GLN A 13 5.27 -17.51 -6.88
N VAL A 14 6.37 -17.20 -6.17
CA VAL A 14 6.82 -15.84 -5.86
C VAL A 14 8.24 -15.67 -6.40
N MET A 15 8.53 -14.48 -6.93
CA MET A 15 9.88 -14.10 -7.35
C MET A 15 10.17 -12.69 -6.84
N ARG A 16 11.32 -12.48 -6.23
CA ARG A 16 11.82 -11.16 -5.90
C ARG A 16 12.53 -10.57 -7.12
N ILE A 17 12.06 -9.41 -7.57
CA ILE A 17 12.67 -8.66 -8.68
C ILE A 17 13.89 -7.89 -8.16
N GLY A 18 13.70 -7.06 -7.13
CA GLY A 18 14.81 -6.31 -6.52
C GLY A 18 14.39 -5.01 -5.86
N PRO A 19 15.35 -4.31 -5.22
CA PRO A 19 15.12 -2.98 -4.67
C PRO A 19 14.84 -1.96 -5.77
N THR A 20 13.79 -1.16 -5.60
CA THR A 20 13.39 -0.13 -6.58
C THR A 20 13.56 1.29 -6.04
N ALA A 21 13.29 1.54 -4.76
CA ALA A 21 13.39 2.86 -4.14
C ALA A 21 14.12 2.79 -2.78
N GLY A 22 14.79 3.87 -2.40
CA GLY A 22 15.50 4.00 -1.11
C GLY A 22 16.93 3.48 -1.13
N THR A 23 17.36 2.90 -0.03
CA THR A 23 18.77 2.53 0.19
C THR A 23 19.31 1.59 -0.88
N GLY A 24 20.41 2.02 -1.52
CA GLY A 24 21.10 1.23 -2.55
C GLY A 24 20.45 1.25 -3.92
N THR A 25 19.50 2.17 -4.18
CA THR A 25 18.78 2.28 -5.45
C THR A 25 19.07 3.58 -6.19
N PRO A 26 18.72 3.68 -7.49
CA PRO A 26 18.89 4.91 -8.28
C PRO A 26 18.06 6.12 -7.81
N THR A 27 17.10 5.97 -6.89
CA THR A 27 16.38 7.13 -6.34
C THR A 27 17.28 8.15 -5.65
N ARG A 28 18.50 7.73 -5.28
CA ARG A 28 19.56 8.61 -4.80
C ARG A 28 19.89 9.72 -5.80
N ASP A 29 19.82 9.47 -7.10
CA ASP A 29 20.12 10.45 -8.15
C ASP A 29 19.06 11.57 -8.18
N TYR A 30 17.90 11.33 -7.61
CA TYR A 30 16.82 12.29 -7.37
C TYR A 30 16.82 12.89 -5.96
N GLY A 31 17.88 12.63 -5.15
CA GLY A 31 18.01 13.16 -3.79
C GLY A 31 17.31 12.34 -2.70
N ILE A 32 16.86 11.11 -3.02
CA ILE A 32 16.23 10.18 -2.07
C ILE A 32 17.13 8.96 -1.90
N GLY A 33 17.86 8.93 -0.79
CA GLY A 33 18.75 7.83 -0.44
C GLY A 33 18.11 6.76 0.46
N ALA A 34 16.96 7.07 1.08
CA ALA A 34 16.19 6.13 1.92
C ALA A 34 14.71 6.51 1.90
N THR A 35 13.80 5.54 1.75
CA THR A 35 12.33 5.76 1.71
C THR A 35 11.55 4.47 1.92
N ASP A 36 10.26 4.60 2.26
CA ASP A 36 9.34 3.49 2.45
C ASP A 36 7.88 3.82 2.07
N LEU A 37 6.97 2.89 2.33
CA LEU A 37 5.51 3.03 2.21
C LEU A 37 5.08 3.64 0.87
N CYS A 38 5.69 3.18 -0.23
CA CYS A 38 5.49 3.74 -1.55
C CYS A 38 4.25 3.15 -2.25
N GLU A 39 3.06 3.74 -2.05
CA GLU A 39 1.81 3.32 -2.70
C GLU A 39 1.60 4.01 -4.04
N PHE A 40 0.95 3.30 -4.98
CA PHE A 40 0.75 3.78 -6.34
C PHE A 40 -0.49 4.65 -6.51
N MET A 41 -0.32 5.69 -7.34
CA MET A 41 -1.41 6.49 -7.91
C MET A 41 -1.25 6.57 -9.42
N GLU A 42 -2.33 6.23 -10.14
CA GLU A 42 -2.40 6.37 -11.59
C GLU A 42 -3.11 7.66 -11.94
N PHE A 43 -2.47 8.48 -12.77
CA PHE A 43 -3.06 9.63 -13.42
C PHE A 43 -3.19 9.37 -14.93
N PRO A 44 -3.97 10.15 -15.68
CA PRO A 44 -4.17 9.89 -17.11
C PRO A 44 -2.89 9.80 -17.96
N THR A 45 -1.81 10.46 -17.52
CA THR A 45 -0.54 10.53 -18.26
C THR A 45 0.67 10.09 -17.44
N ASP A 46 0.49 9.84 -16.14
CA ASP A 46 1.59 9.56 -15.21
C ASP A 46 1.19 8.47 -14.21
N VAL A 47 2.19 7.76 -13.73
CA VAL A 47 2.10 6.92 -12.54
C VAL A 47 3.10 7.44 -11.51
N VAL A 48 2.67 7.57 -10.28
CA VAL A 48 3.57 7.94 -9.17
C VAL A 48 3.48 6.94 -8.04
N GLN A 49 4.56 6.79 -7.29
CA GLN A 49 4.55 6.18 -5.97
C GLN A 49 4.64 7.27 -4.91
N VAL A 50 3.63 7.34 -4.04
CA VAL A 50 3.63 8.24 -2.89
C VAL A 50 4.25 7.53 -1.73
N CYS A 51 5.42 8.00 -1.31
CA CYS A 51 6.20 7.38 -0.26
C CYS A 51 6.07 8.14 1.06
N GLY A 52 6.28 7.44 2.16
CA GLY A 52 6.28 7.96 3.53
C GLY A 52 7.53 8.74 3.88
N ASP A 53 8.06 8.47 5.06
CA ASP A 53 9.29 9.10 5.53
C ASP A 53 10.44 8.85 4.57
N SER A 54 11.05 9.92 4.11
CA SER A 54 12.08 9.88 3.08
C SER A 54 13.26 10.74 3.47
N PHE A 55 14.47 10.26 3.17
CA PHE A 55 15.71 10.91 3.58
C PHE A 55 16.68 11.05 2.41
N ALA A 56 17.42 12.15 2.38
CA ALA A 56 18.45 12.34 1.38
C ALA A 56 19.65 11.40 1.55
N GLY A 57 19.94 11.00 2.79
CA GLY A 57 21.00 10.03 3.14
C GLY A 57 20.54 8.59 3.01
N GLN A 58 21.48 7.64 3.23
CA GLN A 58 21.28 6.21 2.97
C GLN A 58 20.56 5.44 4.11
N GLY A 59 19.91 6.14 5.04
CA GLY A 59 19.18 5.52 6.15
C GLY A 59 18.30 6.51 6.89
N VAL A 60 17.49 6.02 7.81
CA VAL A 60 16.53 6.82 8.58
C VAL A 60 17.26 7.85 9.46
N GLY A 61 16.91 9.13 9.31
CA GLY A 61 17.47 10.25 10.05
C GLY A 61 18.75 10.83 9.44
N PHE A 62 19.18 10.39 8.26
CA PHE A 62 20.38 10.90 7.60
C PHE A 62 20.04 11.87 6.45
N GLY A 63 20.64 13.05 6.50
CA GLY A 63 20.44 14.11 5.49
C GLY A 63 19.12 14.87 5.64
N GLY A 64 18.61 15.42 4.53
CA GLY A 64 17.30 16.09 4.51
C GLY A 64 16.16 15.09 4.74
N TYR A 65 15.11 15.53 5.45
CA TYR A 65 13.89 14.79 5.70
C TYR A 65 12.72 15.33 4.90
N TYR A 66 11.95 14.45 4.31
CA TYR A 66 10.78 14.75 3.47
C TYR A 66 9.66 13.75 3.75
N SER A 67 8.41 14.22 3.91
CA SER A 67 7.25 13.35 4.13
C SER A 67 5.94 14.09 3.84
N PRO A 68 5.07 13.56 2.95
CA PRO A 68 5.37 12.53 1.96
C PRO A 68 6.09 13.09 0.73
N ILE A 69 6.64 12.20 -0.09
CA ILE A 69 7.14 12.50 -1.43
C ILE A 69 6.36 11.73 -2.50
N ALA A 70 6.49 12.13 -3.77
CA ALA A 70 5.99 11.35 -4.89
C ALA A 70 7.11 11.09 -5.90
N LEU A 71 7.47 9.83 -6.08
CA LEU A 71 8.39 9.34 -7.11
C LEU A 71 7.61 9.12 -8.40
N ARG A 72 8.03 9.76 -9.50
CA ARG A 72 7.43 9.57 -10.82
C ARG A 72 7.98 8.31 -11.46
N VAL A 73 7.10 7.34 -11.75
CA VAL A 73 7.44 6.07 -12.39
C VAL A 73 7.69 6.29 -13.88
N ASP A 74 8.73 5.69 -14.42
CA ASP A 74 8.89 5.49 -15.85
C ASP A 74 7.87 4.44 -16.31
N THR A 75 6.78 4.88 -16.94
CA THR A 75 5.68 3.99 -17.34
C THR A 75 6.12 2.91 -18.34
N SER A 76 7.22 3.11 -19.06
CA SER A 76 7.79 2.08 -19.93
C SER A 76 8.47 0.93 -19.16
N SER A 77 8.71 1.10 -17.86
CA SER A 77 9.33 0.11 -16.99
C SER A 77 8.34 -0.67 -16.10
N VAL A 78 7.05 -0.41 -16.21
CA VAL A 78 6.05 -1.08 -15.35
C VAL A 78 6.07 -2.59 -15.56
N ASP A 79 6.31 -3.04 -16.80
CA ASP A 79 6.42 -4.45 -17.17
C ASP A 79 7.86 -4.93 -17.33
N ASP A 80 8.85 -4.14 -16.86
CA ASP A 80 10.26 -4.49 -17.00
C ASP A 80 10.64 -5.62 -16.02
N PRO A 81 11.25 -6.70 -16.48
CA PRO A 81 11.71 -7.81 -15.63
C PRO A 81 12.77 -7.41 -14.61
N ASP A 82 13.48 -6.32 -14.86
CA ASP A 82 14.48 -5.76 -13.93
C ASP A 82 13.87 -4.79 -12.89
N GLY A 83 12.55 -4.62 -12.94
CA GLY A 83 11.79 -3.77 -12.02
C GLY A 83 11.55 -2.34 -12.52
N ILE A 84 10.66 -1.64 -11.82
CA ILE A 84 10.31 -0.27 -12.20
C ILE A 84 11.49 0.69 -11.99
N ARG A 85 11.50 1.73 -12.84
CA ARG A 85 12.41 2.86 -12.76
C ARG A 85 11.66 4.15 -12.54
N TYR A 86 12.37 5.20 -12.14
CA TYR A 86 11.80 6.52 -11.88
C TYR A 86 12.43 7.57 -12.79
N THR A 87 11.66 8.62 -13.09
CA THR A 87 12.09 9.76 -13.91
C THR A 87 12.19 11.06 -13.12
N GLY A 88 11.84 11.05 -11.84
CA GLY A 88 11.91 12.23 -10.96
C GLY A 88 11.17 12.05 -9.65
N VAL A 89 11.21 13.13 -8.86
CA VAL A 89 10.56 13.21 -7.54
C VAL A 89 9.93 14.58 -7.34
N THR A 90 8.83 14.64 -6.60
CA THR A 90 8.20 15.85 -6.05
C THR A 90 8.06 15.71 -4.54
N GLY A 91 7.97 16.85 -3.83
CA GLY A 91 7.91 16.86 -2.37
C GLY A 91 9.24 17.20 -1.67
N ILE A 92 10.35 17.39 -2.43
CA ILE A 92 11.66 17.73 -1.87
C ILE A 92 11.86 19.25 -1.77
N THR A 93 11.66 19.96 -2.87
CA THR A 93 11.89 21.42 -2.94
C THR A 93 10.70 22.25 -2.45
N SER A 94 9.52 21.66 -2.51
CA SER A 94 8.27 22.20 -1.98
C SER A 94 7.42 21.06 -1.45
N PRO A 95 6.60 21.28 -0.41
CA PRO A 95 5.74 20.25 0.12
C PRO A 95 4.78 19.70 -0.94
N LEU A 96 4.44 18.43 -0.84
CA LEU A 96 3.43 17.77 -1.68
C LEU A 96 2.01 18.17 -1.24
N LEU A 97 1.81 18.32 0.07
CA LEU A 97 0.52 18.62 0.69
C LEU A 97 0.38 20.11 0.97
N ALA A 98 -0.84 20.65 0.82
CA ALA A 98 -1.16 22.04 1.11
C ALA A 98 -1.10 22.35 2.61
N ASP A 99 -1.49 21.40 3.45
CA ASP A 99 -1.45 21.57 4.90
C ASP A 99 -0.04 21.34 5.43
N PRO A 100 0.54 22.31 6.16
CA PRO A 100 1.88 22.17 6.69
C PRO A 100 1.95 21.04 7.72
N THR A 101 3.08 20.33 7.74
CA THR A 101 3.37 19.36 8.80
C THR A 101 3.72 20.11 10.08
N PRO A 102 3.06 19.83 11.23
CA PRO A 102 3.48 20.37 12.50
C PRO A 102 4.94 19.98 12.83
N VAL A 103 5.63 20.83 13.56
CA VAL A 103 7.04 20.57 13.92
C VAL A 103 7.15 19.32 14.79
N GLY A 104 7.97 18.37 14.35
CA GLY A 104 8.19 17.08 15.04
C GLY A 104 7.17 16.01 14.69
N ASP A 105 6.26 16.27 13.75
CA ASP A 105 5.30 15.30 13.24
C ASP A 105 5.70 14.80 11.85
N SER A 106 5.16 13.63 11.45
CA SER A 106 5.22 13.10 10.10
C SER A 106 3.82 13.09 9.48
N GLN A 107 3.75 13.21 8.15
CA GLN A 107 2.53 13.07 7.37
C GLN A 107 2.68 11.85 6.46
N LEU A 108 2.18 10.70 6.92
CA LEU A 108 2.40 9.43 6.27
C LEU A 108 1.22 9.04 5.36
N PRO A 109 1.49 8.39 4.20
CA PRO A 109 0.44 7.82 3.37
C PRO A 109 -0.25 6.68 4.15
N GLY A 110 -1.52 6.88 4.47
CA GLY A 110 -2.39 5.89 5.11
C GLY A 110 -3.27 5.15 4.12
N GLY A 111 -2.99 5.28 2.81
CA GLY A 111 -3.63 4.53 1.75
C GLY A 111 -4.27 5.35 0.63
N VAL A 112 -4.46 4.72 -0.51
CA VAL A 112 -4.95 5.33 -1.75
C VAL A 112 -6.27 4.73 -2.18
N VAL A 113 -7.19 5.60 -2.62
CA VAL A 113 -8.43 5.21 -3.31
C VAL A 113 -8.56 6.02 -4.60
N GLN A 114 -8.79 5.34 -5.72
CA GLN A 114 -9.07 5.99 -7.00
C GLN A 114 -10.57 5.91 -7.35
N ILE A 115 -11.16 7.04 -7.73
CA ILE A 115 -12.56 7.14 -8.12
C ILE A 115 -12.64 7.94 -9.42
N ASN A 116 -13.10 7.35 -10.50
CA ASN A 116 -13.22 8.02 -11.81
C ASN A 116 -11.93 8.74 -12.24
N ARG A 117 -10.77 8.07 -12.11
CA ARG A 117 -9.42 8.61 -12.39
C ARG A 117 -8.97 9.76 -11.46
N GLN A 118 -9.73 10.08 -10.44
CA GLN A 118 -9.30 10.99 -9.39
C GLN A 118 -8.73 10.18 -8.23
N ASN A 119 -7.49 10.46 -7.85
CA ASN A 119 -6.84 9.83 -6.71
C ASN A 119 -7.11 10.61 -5.43
N TYR A 120 -7.34 9.86 -4.37
CA TYR A 120 -7.45 10.34 -3.01
C TYR A 120 -6.45 9.59 -2.13
N LEU A 121 -5.69 10.35 -1.37
CA LEU A 121 -4.75 9.84 -0.36
C LEU A 121 -5.36 10.03 1.01
N LEU A 122 -5.40 8.99 1.83
CA LEU A 122 -5.51 9.19 3.26
C LEU A 122 -4.13 9.56 3.79
N VAL A 123 -4.03 10.70 4.45
CA VAL A 123 -2.82 11.12 5.15
C VAL A 123 -3.04 10.94 6.64
N THR A 124 -2.19 10.20 7.30
CA THR A 124 -2.18 10.07 8.75
C THR A 124 -1.02 10.89 9.31
N THR A 125 -1.35 11.86 10.14
CA THR A 125 -0.35 12.65 10.88
C THR A 125 0.04 11.86 12.12
N THR A 126 1.35 11.63 12.29
CA THR A 126 1.90 10.92 13.44
C THR A 126 2.87 11.78 14.20
N LYS A 127 2.97 11.56 15.50
CA LYS A 127 4.03 12.08 16.36
C LYS A 127 4.71 10.91 17.03
N ASP A 128 6.02 10.76 16.83
CA ASP A 128 6.78 9.60 17.31
C ASP A 128 6.12 8.27 16.88
N LEU A 129 5.62 8.20 15.63
CA LEU A 129 4.85 7.11 15.04
C LEU A 129 3.45 6.87 15.67
N VAL A 130 3.03 7.66 16.63
CA VAL A 130 1.70 7.57 17.23
C VAL A 130 0.71 8.41 16.42
N PRO A 131 -0.35 7.82 15.84
CA PRO A 131 -1.35 8.55 15.07
C PRO A 131 -2.04 9.64 15.88
N GLN A 132 -2.14 10.83 15.32
CA GLN A 132 -2.83 11.99 15.92
C GLN A 132 -4.17 12.25 15.23
N ASN A 133 -4.17 12.26 13.92
CA ASN A 133 -5.35 12.45 13.09
C ASN A 133 -5.14 11.84 11.70
N SER A 134 -6.23 11.68 10.97
CA SER A 134 -6.19 11.31 9.55
C SER A 134 -7.13 12.18 8.73
N ARG A 135 -6.80 12.42 7.46
CA ARG A 135 -7.60 13.23 6.53
C ARG A 135 -7.48 12.72 5.11
N LEU A 136 -8.53 12.92 4.33
CA LEU A 136 -8.52 12.62 2.90
C LEU A 136 -7.98 13.82 2.13
N VAL A 137 -7.05 13.57 1.24
CA VAL A 137 -6.41 14.56 0.38
C VAL A 137 -6.71 14.21 -1.06
N LYS A 138 -7.14 15.20 -1.84
CA LYS A 138 -7.30 15.08 -3.28
C LYS A 138 -5.94 15.28 -3.96
N ALA A 139 -5.45 14.24 -4.62
CA ALA A 139 -4.19 14.28 -5.32
C ALA A 139 -4.37 14.82 -6.74
N GLU A 140 -3.44 15.69 -7.16
CA GLU A 140 -3.44 16.28 -8.49
C GLU A 140 -2.21 15.81 -9.29
N PRO A 141 -2.32 15.60 -10.62
CA PRO A 141 -1.24 15.06 -11.44
C PRO A 141 -0.08 16.04 -11.66
N THR A 142 -0.33 17.33 -11.53
CA THR A 142 0.66 18.38 -11.71
C THR A 142 1.30 18.81 -10.39
N GLN A 143 2.42 19.57 -10.46
CA GLN A 143 3.20 20.04 -9.30
C GLN A 143 2.45 21.05 -8.40
N GLY A 144 1.15 20.86 -8.21
CA GLY A 144 0.34 21.62 -7.28
C GLY A 144 0.32 20.98 -5.90
N LEU A 145 0.07 21.78 -4.89
CA LEU A 145 -0.17 21.30 -3.54
C LEU A 145 -1.48 20.50 -3.50
N TRP A 146 -1.42 19.29 -3.02
CA TRP A 146 -2.60 18.44 -2.87
C TRP A 146 -3.46 18.92 -1.70
N GLN A 147 -4.77 19.03 -1.93
CA GLN A 147 -5.70 19.70 -1.03
C GLN A 147 -6.46 18.71 -0.15
N THR A 148 -6.54 19.00 1.14
CA THR A 148 -7.42 18.28 2.05
C THR A 148 -8.88 18.49 1.68
N LEU A 149 -9.65 17.40 1.62
CA LEU A 149 -11.10 17.47 1.44
C LEU A 149 -11.75 18.12 2.67
N PRO A 150 -12.58 19.16 2.49
CA PRO A 150 -13.28 19.80 3.60
C PRO A 150 -14.08 18.79 4.43
N GLY A 151 -13.95 18.85 5.75
CA GLY A 151 -14.69 17.99 6.67
C GLY A 151 -14.25 16.53 6.74
N SER A 152 -13.15 16.15 6.06
CA SER A 152 -12.64 14.76 6.05
C SER A 152 -11.73 14.43 7.23
N THR A 153 -11.17 15.43 7.91
CA THR A 153 -10.27 15.23 9.05
C THR A 153 -10.98 14.52 10.20
N ARG A 154 -10.32 13.53 10.75
CA ARG A 154 -10.77 12.74 11.91
C ARG A 154 -9.63 12.60 12.91
N ASP A 155 -10.00 12.64 14.18
CA ASP A 155 -9.10 12.26 15.27
C ASP A 155 -8.66 10.79 15.12
N ALA A 156 -7.49 10.45 15.64
CA ALA A 156 -6.96 9.08 15.56
C ALA A 156 -7.87 8.03 16.21
N ALA A 157 -8.67 8.43 17.22
CA ALA A 157 -9.61 7.54 17.88
C ALA A 157 -10.96 7.41 17.15
N TYR A 158 -11.18 8.11 16.03
CA TYR A 158 -12.42 8.01 15.26
C TYR A 158 -12.70 6.57 14.84
N MET A 159 -13.93 6.10 15.06
CA MET A 159 -14.34 4.70 14.84
C MET A 159 -13.43 3.68 15.53
N GLY A 160 -12.91 4.02 16.71
CA GLY A 160 -11.97 3.18 17.44
C GLY A 160 -10.57 3.08 16.78
N GLY A 161 -10.21 4.04 15.93
CA GLY A 161 -8.97 4.03 15.16
C GLY A 161 -9.06 3.35 13.79
N GLN A 162 -10.13 2.60 13.52
CA GLN A 162 -10.29 1.75 12.33
C GLN A 162 -10.29 2.48 10.97
N GLN A 163 -10.21 3.77 10.92
CA GLN A 163 -10.12 4.53 9.68
C GLN A 163 -8.89 5.43 9.62
N SER A 164 -7.85 5.10 10.36
CA SER A 164 -6.56 5.81 10.26
C SER A 164 -5.63 5.22 9.21
N GLN A 165 -5.97 4.05 8.66
CA GLN A 165 -5.36 3.45 7.49
C GLN A 165 -6.45 2.83 6.61
N ILE A 166 -6.38 3.03 5.29
CA ILE A 166 -7.37 2.53 4.33
C ILE A 166 -6.70 2.09 3.03
N SER A 167 -7.39 1.28 2.26
CA SER A 167 -7.15 1.15 0.82
C SER A 167 -8.45 0.79 0.12
N GLY A 168 -8.58 1.09 -1.17
CA GLY A 168 -9.85 0.81 -1.85
C GLY A 168 -9.84 1.09 -3.33
N TYR A 169 -10.90 0.63 -3.97
CA TYR A 169 -11.15 0.85 -5.39
C TYR A 169 -12.63 1.17 -5.67
N TYR A 170 -12.87 1.80 -6.79
CA TYR A 170 -14.20 2.10 -7.28
C TYR A 170 -14.64 1.07 -8.33
N ASP A 171 -15.77 0.42 -8.07
CA ASP A 171 -16.47 -0.42 -9.03
C ASP A 171 -17.67 0.34 -9.59
N PRO A 172 -17.62 0.73 -10.87
CA PRO A 172 -18.69 1.51 -11.50
C PRO A 172 -19.92 0.69 -11.86
N ILE A 173 -19.92 -0.62 -11.65
CA ILE A 173 -21.05 -1.48 -12.02
C ILE A 173 -22.28 -1.14 -11.18
N PRO A 174 -23.40 -0.74 -11.80
CA PRO A 174 -24.63 -0.44 -11.08
C PRO A 174 -25.16 -1.68 -10.34
N THR A 175 -25.67 -1.44 -9.14
CA THR A 175 -26.31 -2.47 -8.32
C THR A 175 -27.77 -2.08 -8.03
N PRO A 176 -28.60 -2.98 -7.51
CA PRO A 176 -29.96 -2.62 -7.10
C PRO A 176 -30.04 -1.46 -6.08
N THR A 177 -28.96 -1.21 -5.35
CA THR A 177 -28.89 -0.20 -4.29
C THR A 177 -28.01 1.00 -4.64
N SER A 178 -27.33 1.01 -5.79
CA SER A 178 -26.55 2.15 -6.29
C SER A 178 -26.57 2.19 -7.83
N LYS A 179 -26.96 3.31 -8.39
CA LYS A 179 -26.91 3.54 -9.85
C LYS A 179 -25.53 3.88 -10.37
N THR A 180 -24.65 4.33 -9.49
CA THR A 180 -23.29 4.81 -9.79
C THR A 180 -22.21 3.80 -9.37
N GLY A 181 -22.60 2.59 -8.93
CA GLY A 181 -21.67 1.62 -8.37
C GLY A 181 -21.24 1.97 -6.94
N TRP A 182 -20.14 1.36 -6.49
CA TRP A 182 -19.67 1.50 -5.13
C TRP A 182 -18.15 1.69 -5.06
N VAL A 183 -17.71 2.51 -4.12
CA VAL A 183 -16.31 2.50 -3.65
C VAL A 183 -16.22 1.51 -2.51
N TYR A 184 -15.41 0.47 -2.68
CA TYR A 184 -15.11 -0.51 -1.63
C TYR A 184 -13.82 -0.12 -0.94
N ILE A 185 -13.82 -0.17 0.40
CA ILE A 185 -12.71 0.34 1.23
C ILE A 185 -12.45 -0.69 2.33
N VAL A 186 -11.24 -1.21 2.40
CA VAL A 186 -10.74 -1.88 3.59
C VAL A 186 -10.10 -0.86 4.51
N ALA A 187 -10.20 -1.08 5.81
CA ALA A 187 -9.68 -0.15 6.80
C ALA A 187 -9.22 -0.87 8.07
N ASP A 188 -8.20 -0.32 8.69
CA ASP A 188 -7.72 -0.70 10.02
C ASP A 188 -7.18 0.52 10.76
N ASN A 189 -6.36 0.32 11.79
CA ASN A 189 -5.66 1.40 12.43
C ASN A 189 -4.17 1.42 12.06
N PHE A 190 -3.64 2.63 11.96
CA PHE A 190 -2.28 2.88 11.50
C PHE A 190 -1.20 2.24 12.40
N ASP A 191 -1.50 1.97 13.67
CA ASP A 191 -0.58 1.37 14.62
C ASP A 191 -0.55 -0.18 14.57
N ARG A 192 -1.24 -0.79 13.58
CA ARG A 192 -1.28 -2.24 13.34
C ARG A 192 -1.83 -3.05 14.51
N SER A 193 -2.69 -2.47 15.34
CA SER A 193 -3.22 -3.12 16.55
C SER A 193 -4.63 -3.68 16.39
N GLN A 194 -5.22 -3.60 15.18
CA GLN A 194 -6.58 -4.06 14.91
C GLN A 194 -6.66 -4.93 13.65
N PRO A 195 -7.67 -5.79 13.57
CA PRO A 195 -7.97 -6.51 12.35
C PRO A 195 -8.67 -5.60 11.32
N VAL A 196 -8.59 -6.02 10.05
CA VAL A 196 -9.19 -5.28 8.93
C VAL A 196 -10.71 -5.39 8.91
N VAL A 197 -11.37 -4.28 8.59
CA VAL A 197 -12.81 -4.17 8.34
C VAL A 197 -13.10 -3.70 6.93
N LEU A 198 -14.32 -3.93 6.44
CA LEU A 198 -14.75 -3.55 5.11
C LEU A 198 -15.87 -2.51 5.16
N TYR A 199 -15.74 -1.48 4.33
CA TYR A 199 -16.75 -0.47 4.08
C TYR A 199 -17.09 -0.40 2.59
N ARG A 200 -18.23 0.19 2.29
CA ARG A 200 -18.56 0.74 0.97
C ARG A 200 -19.20 2.11 1.08
N VAL A 201 -19.11 2.89 0.02
CA VAL A 201 -19.77 4.20 -0.07
C VAL A 201 -20.08 4.53 -1.53
N ALA A 202 -21.15 5.28 -1.78
CA ALA A 202 -21.40 5.85 -3.10
C ALA A 202 -20.29 6.87 -3.44
N PRO A 203 -19.77 6.90 -4.68
CA PRO A 203 -18.60 7.70 -5.03
C PRO A 203 -18.73 9.19 -4.70
N GLU A 204 -19.92 9.76 -4.85
CA GLU A 204 -20.21 11.16 -4.52
C GLU A 204 -20.16 11.47 -3.02
N ASN A 205 -20.22 10.45 -2.17
CA ASN A 205 -20.17 10.56 -0.72
C ASN A 205 -18.82 10.13 -0.11
N PHE A 206 -17.83 9.79 -0.92
CA PHE A 206 -16.56 9.27 -0.43
C PHE A 206 -15.87 10.20 0.57
N GLY A 207 -15.91 11.51 0.34
CA GLY A 207 -15.30 12.50 1.24
C GLY A 207 -15.97 12.61 2.62
N ASP A 208 -17.21 12.16 2.76
CA ASP A 208 -17.93 12.13 4.05
C ASP A 208 -17.84 10.73 4.68
N ARG A 209 -16.83 10.55 5.52
CA ARG A 209 -16.52 9.26 6.17
C ARG A 209 -17.65 8.75 7.08
N SER A 210 -18.58 9.61 7.50
CA SER A 210 -19.75 9.21 8.27
C SER A 210 -20.81 8.47 7.44
N ARG A 211 -20.71 8.56 6.10
CA ARG A 211 -21.59 7.85 5.17
C ARG A 211 -21.06 6.49 4.71
N TRP A 212 -19.91 6.10 5.20
CA TRP A 212 -19.35 4.80 4.87
C TRP A 212 -20.15 3.70 5.55
N GLN A 213 -20.69 2.79 4.74
CA GLN A 213 -21.50 1.66 5.19
C GLN A 213 -20.60 0.50 5.58
N GLY A 214 -20.56 0.13 6.86
CA GLY A 214 -19.83 -1.03 7.33
C GLY A 214 -20.44 -2.34 6.87
N TRP A 215 -19.60 -3.34 6.68
CA TRP A 215 -19.96 -4.73 6.39
C TRP A 215 -19.87 -5.59 7.65
N ALA A 216 -20.87 -6.44 7.84
CA ALA A 216 -20.84 -7.52 8.83
C ALA A 216 -21.16 -8.85 8.13
N PRO A 217 -20.30 -9.89 8.25
CA PRO A 217 -20.59 -11.21 7.70
C PRO A 217 -21.68 -11.95 8.49
N GLY A 218 -22.21 -13.04 7.90
CA GLY A 218 -23.16 -13.94 8.54
C GLY A 218 -24.62 -13.74 8.16
N PRO A 219 -25.53 -14.59 8.67
CA PRO A 219 -26.95 -14.61 8.27
C PRO A 219 -27.70 -13.31 8.56
N ASP A 220 -27.39 -12.64 9.67
CA ASP A 220 -27.95 -11.34 10.07
C ASP A 220 -27.05 -10.17 9.67
N GLY A 221 -26.01 -10.46 8.85
CA GLY A 221 -25.03 -9.51 8.39
C GLY A 221 -25.52 -8.66 7.24
N GLY A 222 -24.57 -8.08 6.52
CA GLY A 222 -24.81 -7.24 5.34
C GLY A 222 -24.23 -5.85 5.48
N TRP A 223 -24.53 -5.01 4.50
CA TRP A 223 -24.14 -3.61 4.50
C TRP A 223 -25.00 -2.75 5.45
N ASN A 224 -24.46 -1.60 5.83
CA ASN A 224 -25.11 -0.66 6.75
C ASN A 224 -25.20 -1.17 8.18
N LYS A 225 -24.27 -2.03 8.55
CA LYS A 225 -24.09 -2.55 9.91
C LYS A 225 -22.86 -1.91 10.56
N SER A 226 -22.70 -2.11 11.86
CA SER A 226 -21.38 -1.88 12.46
C SER A 226 -20.38 -2.80 11.77
N SER A 227 -19.29 -2.23 11.29
CA SER A 227 -18.23 -3.03 10.67
C SER A 227 -17.69 -4.05 11.67
N THR A 228 -17.49 -5.27 11.20
CA THR A 228 -16.86 -6.34 11.98
C THR A 228 -15.61 -6.81 11.26
N PRO A 229 -14.60 -7.29 11.98
CA PRO A 229 -13.41 -7.85 11.37
C PRO A 229 -13.73 -8.89 10.30
N LEU A 230 -13.05 -8.82 9.16
CA LEU A 230 -13.16 -9.83 8.12
C LEU A 230 -12.54 -11.16 8.55
N TRP A 231 -11.48 -11.11 9.35
CA TRP A 231 -10.83 -12.21 10.05
C TRP A 231 -10.08 -11.69 11.29
N GLY A 232 -9.43 -12.56 12.07
CA GLY A 232 -8.94 -12.22 13.41
C GLY A 232 -7.49 -11.74 13.49
N ASP A 233 -6.71 -11.76 12.40
CA ASP A 233 -5.31 -11.29 12.44
C ASP A 233 -5.25 -9.78 12.58
N LEU A 234 -4.20 -9.31 13.24
CA LEU A 234 -3.85 -7.89 13.27
C LEU A 234 -3.20 -7.52 11.94
N ILE A 235 -3.68 -6.44 11.34
CA ILE A 235 -3.26 -6.02 10.00
C ILE A 235 -2.56 -4.68 10.08
N GLY A 236 -1.61 -4.48 9.19
CA GLY A 236 -0.97 -3.19 8.93
C GLY A 236 -1.24 -2.72 7.50
N GLU A 237 -0.27 -2.08 6.88
CA GLU A 237 -0.40 -1.46 5.57
C GLU A 237 -1.04 -2.38 4.54
N MET A 238 -1.94 -1.80 3.75
CA MET A 238 -2.79 -2.53 2.81
C MET A 238 -2.80 -1.90 1.42
N SER A 239 -2.99 -2.75 0.40
CA SER A 239 -3.31 -2.32 -0.95
C SER A 239 -4.48 -3.15 -1.47
N PHE A 240 -5.62 -2.50 -1.66
CA PHE A 240 -6.88 -3.13 -2.08
C PHE A 240 -7.26 -2.63 -3.46
N LYS A 241 -7.23 -3.51 -4.44
CA LYS A 241 -7.44 -3.18 -5.86
C LYS A 241 -8.39 -4.18 -6.52
N GLN A 242 -8.98 -3.79 -7.64
CA GLN A 242 -9.61 -4.72 -8.56
C GLN A 242 -8.58 -5.13 -9.62
N VAL A 243 -8.27 -6.43 -9.70
CA VAL A 243 -7.35 -7.01 -10.68
C VAL A 243 -8.08 -8.13 -11.40
N ASP A 244 -8.13 -8.09 -12.73
CA ASP A 244 -8.84 -9.07 -13.58
C ASP A 244 -10.27 -9.35 -13.11
N GLY A 245 -10.97 -8.29 -12.65
CA GLY A 245 -12.34 -8.35 -12.15
C GLY A 245 -12.50 -8.98 -10.76
N LYS A 246 -11.42 -9.32 -10.06
CA LYS A 246 -11.42 -9.85 -8.70
C LYS A 246 -11.05 -8.78 -7.67
N ALA A 247 -11.53 -8.96 -6.45
CA ALA A 247 -11.12 -8.18 -5.29
C ALA A 247 -9.79 -8.74 -4.76
N VAL A 248 -8.71 -7.96 -4.86
CA VAL A 248 -7.36 -8.37 -4.47
C VAL A 248 -6.86 -7.48 -3.34
N LEU A 249 -6.51 -8.09 -2.22
CA LEU A 249 -5.97 -7.42 -1.04
C LEU A 249 -4.56 -7.93 -0.75
N SER A 250 -3.56 -7.06 -0.89
CA SER A 250 -2.21 -7.26 -0.34
C SER A 250 -2.10 -6.52 0.99
N TYR A 251 -1.50 -7.15 2.00
CA TYR A 251 -1.45 -6.58 3.35
C TYR A 251 -0.26 -7.11 4.16
N PHE A 252 0.18 -6.31 5.11
CA PHE A 252 1.10 -6.74 6.15
C PHE A 252 0.29 -7.43 7.26
N ASN A 253 0.58 -8.71 7.52
CA ASN A 253 0.01 -9.45 8.64
C ASN A 253 0.87 -9.22 9.89
N ALA A 254 0.45 -8.30 10.75
CA ALA A 254 1.19 -7.96 11.97
C ALA A 254 1.23 -9.09 13.01
N SER A 255 0.32 -10.07 12.91
CA SER A 255 0.33 -11.25 13.78
C SER A 255 1.45 -12.23 13.42
N THR A 256 1.88 -12.28 12.15
CA THR A 256 2.92 -13.21 11.66
C THR A 256 4.19 -12.52 11.19
N GLY A 257 4.12 -11.21 10.88
CA GLY A 257 5.18 -10.44 10.25
C GLY A 257 5.27 -10.64 8.73
N ASN A 258 4.41 -11.43 8.11
CA ASN A 258 4.44 -11.74 6.69
C ASN A 258 3.73 -10.68 5.84
N MET A 259 4.11 -10.63 4.56
CA MET A 259 3.30 -9.99 3.52
C MET A 259 2.42 -11.04 2.85
N GLU A 260 1.14 -10.79 2.80
CA GLU A 260 0.16 -11.75 2.33
C GLU A 260 -0.79 -11.13 1.29
N VAL A 261 -1.37 -12.00 0.43
CA VAL A 261 -2.37 -11.62 -0.57
C VAL A 261 -3.58 -12.53 -0.44
N ARG A 262 -4.77 -11.93 -0.54
CA ARG A 262 -6.05 -12.63 -0.71
C ARG A 262 -6.70 -12.21 -2.02
N VAL A 263 -7.26 -13.17 -2.75
CA VAL A 263 -8.01 -12.96 -4.00
C VAL A 263 -9.42 -13.51 -3.81
N ALA A 264 -10.42 -12.67 -4.02
CA ALA A 264 -11.83 -13.04 -3.86
C ALA A 264 -12.66 -12.60 -5.07
N ASP A 265 -13.78 -13.28 -5.31
CA ASP A 265 -14.71 -12.92 -6.38
C ASP A 265 -15.36 -11.56 -6.14
N ASP A 266 -15.60 -11.22 -4.89
CA ASP A 266 -16.13 -9.93 -4.46
C ASP A 266 -15.53 -9.53 -3.09
N PRO A 267 -15.60 -8.23 -2.71
CA PRO A 267 -15.03 -7.73 -1.48
C PRO A 267 -15.50 -8.42 -0.20
N THR A 268 -16.76 -8.88 -0.18
CA THR A 268 -17.37 -9.47 1.02
C THR A 268 -16.88 -10.90 1.29
N SER A 269 -16.24 -11.51 0.30
CA SER A 269 -15.68 -12.87 0.38
C SER A 269 -14.21 -12.89 0.80
N LEU A 270 -13.55 -11.74 0.97
CA LEU A 270 -12.13 -11.64 1.36
C LEU A 270 -11.81 -12.40 2.65
N GLY A 271 -12.73 -12.39 3.63
CA GLY A 271 -12.53 -13.06 4.92
C GLY A 271 -12.32 -14.57 4.82
N THR A 272 -12.89 -15.21 3.81
CA THR A 272 -12.80 -16.65 3.56
C THR A 272 -11.89 -17.03 2.40
N ALA A 273 -11.34 -16.02 1.69
CA ALA A 273 -10.44 -16.25 0.56
C ALA A 273 -9.13 -16.90 1.02
N PRO A 274 -8.54 -17.80 0.18
CA PRO A 274 -7.23 -18.38 0.46
C PRO A 274 -6.15 -17.31 0.63
N VAL A 275 -5.17 -17.60 1.48
CA VAL A 275 -4.00 -16.74 1.69
C VAL A 275 -2.83 -17.26 0.87
N THR A 276 -2.14 -16.33 0.19
CA THR A 276 -0.82 -16.56 -0.42
C THR A 276 0.21 -15.66 0.27
N THR A 277 1.26 -16.26 0.83
CA THR A 277 2.37 -15.53 1.41
C THR A 277 3.31 -15.04 0.31
N VAL A 278 3.37 -13.72 0.10
CA VAL A 278 4.28 -13.08 -0.85
C VAL A 278 5.68 -12.99 -0.27
N VAL A 279 5.78 -12.52 1.00
CA VAL A 279 7.05 -12.40 1.69
C VAL A 279 6.93 -13.04 3.07
N GLN A 280 7.85 -13.94 3.35
CA GLN A 280 7.99 -14.55 4.67
C GLN A 280 8.95 -13.71 5.52
N HIS A 281 8.49 -13.30 6.69
CA HIS A 281 9.28 -12.60 7.68
C HIS A 281 10.41 -13.46 8.27
N TYR A 282 11.56 -12.86 8.50
CA TYR A 282 12.58 -13.36 9.43
C TYR A 282 13.28 -12.21 10.15
N ASP A 283 14.00 -12.51 11.21
CA ASP A 283 14.79 -11.53 11.94
C ASP A 283 16.08 -11.19 11.20
N TRP A 284 16.58 -9.96 11.39
CA TRP A 284 17.85 -9.57 10.83
C TRP A 284 18.97 -10.50 11.32
N PRO A 285 19.74 -11.12 10.40
CA PRO A 285 20.95 -11.85 10.79
C PRO A 285 22.03 -10.87 11.28
N ASP A 286 22.99 -11.37 12.04
CA ASP A 286 24.17 -10.62 12.44
C ASP A 286 25.41 -11.24 11.75
N PRO A 287 26.13 -10.50 10.87
CA PRO A 287 25.85 -9.14 10.38
C PRO A 287 24.67 -9.05 9.40
N ALA A 288 24.10 -7.84 9.27
CA ALA A 288 23.04 -7.57 8.30
C ALA A 288 23.50 -7.87 6.88
N GLU A 289 22.72 -8.67 6.16
CA GLU A 289 23.11 -9.32 4.95
C GLU A 289 22.63 -8.72 3.64
N SER A 290 23.26 -9.21 2.56
CA SER A 290 22.71 -9.19 1.21
C SER A 290 21.34 -9.91 1.16
N LEU A 291 20.49 -9.48 0.22
CA LEU A 291 19.22 -10.16 -0.03
C LEU A 291 19.45 -11.66 -0.35
N PRO A 292 18.56 -12.55 0.11
CA PRO A 292 18.56 -13.96 -0.29
C PRO A 292 18.45 -14.13 -1.81
N PRO A 293 18.61 -15.31 -2.41
CA PRO A 293 18.36 -15.54 -3.84
C PRO A 293 16.95 -15.10 -4.27
N PRO A 294 16.73 -14.71 -5.55
CA PRO A 294 15.44 -14.18 -6.02
C PRO A 294 14.24 -15.10 -5.81
N GLU A 295 14.43 -16.40 -5.86
CA GLU A 295 13.42 -17.43 -5.60
C GLU A 295 13.11 -17.63 -4.12
N ASP A 296 13.94 -17.09 -3.24
CA ASP A 296 13.70 -17.08 -1.79
C ASP A 296 12.88 -15.84 -1.42
N ASN A 297 11.63 -16.04 -1.05
CA ASN A 297 10.72 -14.96 -0.71
C ASN A 297 10.84 -14.45 0.74
N ARG A 298 11.89 -14.85 1.47
CA ARG A 298 12.16 -14.33 2.82
C ARG A 298 12.74 -12.93 2.78
N LEU A 299 12.31 -12.10 3.71
CA LEU A 299 12.82 -10.75 3.90
C LEU A 299 12.85 -10.40 5.39
N ALA A 300 13.95 -9.80 5.84
CA ALA A 300 14.05 -9.32 7.21
C ALA A 300 13.21 -8.05 7.38
N GLN A 301 12.34 -8.03 8.40
CA GLN A 301 11.46 -6.92 8.76
C GLN A 301 10.71 -6.30 7.56
N PRO A 302 9.91 -7.09 6.81
CA PRO A 302 9.06 -6.56 5.75
C PRO A 302 7.87 -5.81 6.35
N TYR A 303 7.35 -4.81 5.63
CA TYR A 303 6.07 -4.15 5.89
C TYR A 303 5.65 -3.37 4.64
N GLY A 304 4.47 -2.74 4.68
CA GLY A 304 3.89 -2.21 3.47
C GLY A 304 3.48 -3.34 2.54
N GLY A 305 3.17 -3.09 1.31
CA GLY A 305 2.82 -4.13 0.34
C GLY A 305 1.79 -3.63 -0.64
N TYR A 306 2.26 -2.88 -1.64
CA TYR A 306 1.40 -2.12 -2.53
C TYR A 306 1.37 -2.74 -3.91
N ILE A 307 0.15 -2.99 -4.42
CA ILE A 307 -0.08 -3.56 -5.75
C ILE A 307 0.20 -2.50 -6.81
N SER A 308 1.05 -2.84 -7.78
CA SER A 308 1.35 -1.98 -8.93
C SER A 308 0.20 -1.92 -9.92
N PRO A 309 -0.02 -0.77 -10.57
CA PRO A 309 -0.80 -0.71 -11.80
C PRO A 309 -0.30 -1.70 -12.86
N GLY A 310 -1.22 -2.18 -13.71
CA GLY A 310 -0.88 -3.16 -14.76
C GLY A 310 -0.64 -4.58 -14.25
N SER A 311 -0.79 -4.84 -12.95
CA SER A 311 -0.77 -6.20 -12.41
C SER A 311 -1.90 -7.06 -12.98
N THR A 312 -1.60 -8.33 -13.23
CA THR A 312 -2.59 -9.38 -13.54
C THR A 312 -2.58 -10.43 -12.42
N LEU A 313 -3.54 -11.34 -12.42
CA LEU A 313 -3.53 -12.42 -11.43
C LEU A 313 -2.45 -13.48 -11.71
N ASP A 314 -1.97 -13.59 -12.95
CA ASP A 314 -0.83 -14.46 -13.27
C ASP A 314 0.52 -13.85 -12.87
N GLU A 315 0.57 -12.51 -12.73
CA GLU A 315 1.75 -11.74 -12.35
C GLU A 315 1.34 -10.51 -11.55
N LEU A 316 0.98 -10.74 -10.29
CA LEU A 316 0.69 -9.63 -9.38
C LEU A 316 2.00 -9.04 -8.87
N ARG A 317 2.22 -7.75 -9.09
CA ARG A 317 3.43 -7.04 -8.66
C ARG A 317 3.16 -6.33 -7.36
N VAL A 318 3.93 -6.69 -6.31
CA VAL A 318 3.78 -6.19 -4.96
C VAL A 318 5.08 -5.51 -4.52
N PHE A 319 4.97 -4.29 -4.00
CA PHE A 319 6.08 -3.46 -3.54
C PHE A 319 6.12 -3.44 -2.02
N VAL A 320 7.16 -4.03 -1.46
CA VAL A 320 7.29 -4.29 -0.02
C VAL A 320 8.40 -3.44 0.57
N SER A 321 8.10 -2.75 1.65
CA SER A 321 9.07 -1.95 2.41
C SER A 321 9.90 -2.82 3.31
N GLN A 322 11.16 -2.41 3.53
CA GLN A 322 12.11 -3.04 4.43
C GLN A 322 12.86 -1.98 5.24
N TRP A 323 12.91 -2.15 6.56
CA TRP A 323 13.64 -1.27 7.45
C TRP A 323 14.44 -2.04 8.48
N HIS A 324 15.75 -1.76 8.55
CA HIS A 324 16.61 -2.26 9.62
C HIS A 324 16.51 -1.34 10.85
N ASN A 325 15.43 -1.45 11.61
CA ASN A 325 15.16 -0.58 12.75
C ASN A 325 15.96 -0.91 14.01
N SER A 326 16.59 -2.09 14.07
CA SER A 326 17.40 -2.55 15.20
C SER A 326 18.85 -2.07 15.14
N ASP A 327 19.33 -1.48 14.02
CA ASP A 327 20.65 -0.85 13.95
C ASP A 327 20.56 0.67 14.24
N PRO A 328 20.86 1.12 15.46
CA PRO A 328 20.76 2.54 15.81
C PRO A 328 21.84 3.41 15.14
N ARG A 329 22.85 2.82 14.51
CA ARG A 329 23.98 3.52 13.89
C ARG A 329 23.77 3.82 12.43
N SER A 330 23.31 2.84 11.65
CA SER A 330 23.11 3.02 10.21
C SER A 330 21.65 3.19 9.83
N ARG A 331 20.74 2.53 10.56
CA ARG A 331 19.29 2.48 10.24
C ARG A 331 19.02 2.17 8.76
N ALA A 332 19.89 1.39 8.16
CA ALA A 332 19.83 0.94 6.77
C ALA A 332 19.90 -0.59 6.74
N PRO A 333 19.23 -1.25 5.78
CA PRO A 333 18.46 -0.63 4.70
C PRO A 333 17.15 0.00 5.16
N TYR A 334 16.68 1.00 4.39
CA TYR A 334 15.36 1.58 4.42
C TYR A 334 14.93 1.79 2.97
N ARG A 335 14.15 0.86 2.44
CA ARG A 335 13.95 0.71 0.99
C ARG A 335 12.67 -0.03 0.64
N VAL A 336 12.29 0.03 -0.63
CA VAL A 336 11.18 -0.70 -1.23
C VAL A 336 11.73 -1.73 -2.20
N ILE A 337 11.17 -2.94 -2.14
CA ILE A 337 11.57 -4.10 -2.95
C ILE A 337 10.36 -4.59 -3.73
N GLN A 338 10.52 -4.81 -5.02
CA GLN A 338 9.49 -5.35 -5.90
C GLN A 338 9.52 -6.88 -5.89
N PHE A 339 8.33 -7.46 -5.78
CA PHE A 339 8.07 -8.88 -5.94
C PHE A 339 7.02 -9.10 -7.02
N ALA A 340 7.10 -10.23 -7.69
CA ALA A 340 6.05 -10.76 -8.55
C ALA A 340 5.50 -12.05 -7.92
N VAL A 341 4.18 -12.23 -7.95
CA VAL A 341 3.51 -13.41 -7.39
C VAL A 341 2.33 -13.82 -8.26
N ASN A 342 2.17 -15.13 -8.47
CA ASN A 342 0.92 -15.70 -8.93
C ASN A 342 0.16 -16.21 -7.68
N PRO A 343 -0.90 -15.49 -7.23
CA PRO A 343 -1.56 -15.77 -5.94
C PRO A 343 -2.45 -17.01 -5.98
N PHE A 344 -2.63 -17.66 -7.11
CA PHE A 344 -3.40 -18.90 -7.19
C PHE A 344 -2.62 -20.03 -6.54
N LYS A 345 -3.28 -20.83 -5.69
CA LYS A 345 -2.67 -22.05 -5.20
C LYS A 345 -2.59 -23.06 -6.33
N PRO A 346 -1.50 -23.87 -6.40
CA PRO A 346 -1.48 -25.03 -7.30
C PRO A 346 -2.71 -25.89 -7.01
N TRP A 347 -3.36 -26.38 -8.05
CA TRP A 347 -4.43 -27.35 -7.89
C TRP A 347 -3.82 -28.60 -7.25
N SER A 348 -4.15 -28.88 -5.98
CA SER A 348 -3.76 -30.13 -5.35
C SER A 348 -4.80 -31.18 -5.74
N GLU A 349 -4.36 -32.31 -6.25
CA GLU A 349 -5.22 -33.48 -6.54
C GLU A 349 -5.81 -34.11 -5.26
N GLU A 350 -5.61 -33.48 -4.09
CA GLU A 350 -6.18 -33.90 -2.81
C GLU A 350 -7.43 -33.07 -2.47
N ASN A 351 -8.58 -33.51 -3.01
CA ASN A 351 -9.92 -33.28 -2.47
C ASN A 351 -10.79 -34.48 -2.78
#